data_b7e7daafdd7389076b4b6a984e60088c
#
_entry.id   b7e7daafdd7389076b4b6a984e60088c
#
_cell.length_a   1.000
_cell.length_b   1.000
_cell.length_c   1.000
_cell.angle_alpha   90.00
_cell.angle_beta   90.00
_cell.angle_gamma   90.00
#
_symmetry.space_group_name_H-M   'P 1'
#
loop_
_entity.id
_entity.type
_entity.pdbx_description
1 polymer ?
#
loop_
_entity_poly.entity_id
_entity_poly.type
_entity_poly.pdbx_seq_one_letter_code
_entity_poly.pdbx_strand_id
1 'polypeptide(L)'
;MHTEPSSGELSAPTPGFRIAQLDEIPAVPCPCGQARRAFHAPDNQLATVHLTDISQDSRAHFHKRMTEIYIVLEGEGVLEADGVSYPLKPLTAVMIPPGCIHRAVGNLRLINVPMPPFDPADEFEPEAAPSPHPVGH
;
A
#
# COMPACT_ATOMS: atom_id res chain seq x y z
N MET A 1 -27.62 2.35 16.98
CA MET A 1 -27.06 2.63 17.27
C MET A 1 -26.58 3.31 17.41
N HIS A 2 -26.64 3.72 17.35
CA HIS A 2 -26.05 4.38 17.91
C HIS A 2 -25.80 5.40 17.59
N THR A 3 -25.87 5.90 17.47
CA THR A 3 -25.51 6.82 17.42
C THR A 3 -24.76 7.46 17.75
N GLU A 4 -24.40 7.76 17.55
CA GLU A 4 -23.50 8.20 18.05
C GLU A 4 -23.27 8.93 18.54
N PRO A 5 -23.17 8.92 18.81
CA PRO A 5 -22.78 9.91 19.56
C PRO A 5 -21.75 10.62 19.33
N SER A 6 -21.78 11.17 19.17
CA SER A 6 -20.82 11.69 18.97
C SER A 6 -19.90 11.68 19.59
N SER A 7 -19.46 11.76 19.28
CA SER A 7 -18.47 11.59 19.76
C SER A 7 -18.33 11.22 20.91
N GLY A 8 -18.40 11.09 21.17
CA GLY A 8 -18.26 10.68 22.20
C GLY A 8 -18.66 9.76 22.54
N GLU A 9 -19.03 9.56 22.29
CA GLU A 9 -19.29 8.92 22.65
C GLU A 9 -19.04 8.16 23.19
N LEU A 10 -19.35 7.89 23.24
CA LEU A 10 -19.40 7.21 23.88
C LEU A 10 -19.25 6.39 24.63
N SER A 11 -19.35 5.98 24.53
CA SER A 11 -19.39 5.14 25.68
C SER A 11 -19.85 3.73 25.40
N ALA A 12 -20.14 3.42 24.18
CA ALA A 12 -20.39 2.06 23.77
C ALA A 12 -19.08 1.27 23.88
N PRO A 13 -19.11 -0.01 24.29
CA PRO A 13 -17.91 -0.82 24.27
C PRO A 13 -17.31 -0.88 22.89
N THR A 14 -16.00 -0.93 22.80
CA THR A 14 -15.31 -1.14 21.54
C THR A 14 -15.67 -2.53 21.02
N PRO A 15 -16.14 -2.67 19.78
CA PRO A 15 -16.37 -3.98 19.20
C PRO A 15 -15.09 -4.80 19.18
N GLY A 16 -15.21 -6.11 19.22
CA GLY A 16 -14.06 -7.01 19.13
C GLY A 16 -13.47 -7.08 17.73
N PHE A 17 -13.95 -6.28 16.79
CA PHE A 17 -13.45 -6.26 15.41
C PHE A 17 -13.68 -4.88 14.80
N ARG A 18 -13.09 -4.66 13.64
CA ARG A 18 -13.29 -3.44 12.86
C ARG A 18 -13.67 -3.86 11.45
N ILE A 19 -14.48 -3.04 10.79
CA ILE A 19 -14.95 -3.33 9.44
C ILE A 19 -14.91 -2.04 8.63
N ALA A 20 -14.54 -2.16 7.37
CA ALA A 20 -14.50 -1.03 6.46
C ALA A 20 -14.94 -1.48 5.08
N GLN A 21 -15.67 -0.61 4.38
CA GLN A 21 -16.00 -0.81 2.99
C GLN A 21 -14.98 0.00 2.20
N LEU A 22 -14.00 -0.69 1.61
CA LEU A 22 -12.81 -0.03 1.07
C LEU A 22 -13.14 0.96 -0.05
N ASP A 23 -14.08 0.60 -0.92
CA ASP A 23 -14.42 1.44 -2.06
C ASP A 23 -15.22 2.69 -1.68
N GLU A 24 -15.63 2.80 -0.41
CA GLU A 24 -16.31 3.99 0.09
C GLU A 24 -15.38 4.95 0.82
N ILE A 25 -14.12 4.57 1.00
CA ILE A 25 -13.14 5.43 1.65
C ILE A 25 -12.59 6.41 0.61
N PRO A 26 -12.49 7.71 0.96
CA PRO A 26 -11.89 8.68 0.03
C PRO A 26 -10.47 8.29 -0.36
N ALA A 27 -10.16 8.40 -1.65
CA ALA A 27 -8.84 8.09 -2.15
C ALA A 27 -7.86 9.22 -1.85
N VAL A 28 -6.62 8.86 -1.57
CA VAL A 28 -5.53 9.81 -1.40
C VAL A 28 -4.38 9.41 -2.33
N PRO A 29 -3.58 10.38 -2.80
CA PRO A 29 -2.44 10.05 -3.65
C PRO A 29 -1.38 9.25 -2.90
N CYS A 30 -0.68 8.38 -3.62
CA CYS A 30 0.50 7.68 -3.09
C CYS A 30 1.53 7.60 -4.22
N PRO A 31 2.78 7.20 -3.94
CA PRO A 31 3.75 7.00 -5.02
C PRO A 31 3.28 5.99 -6.06
N CYS A 32 2.39 5.09 -5.67
CA CYS A 32 1.85 4.03 -6.52
C CYS A 32 0.68 4.50 -7.38
N GLY A 33 -0.02 5.57 -6.98
CA GLY A 33 -1.22 6.06 -7.68
C GLY A 33 -2.20 6.64 -6.70
N GLN A 34 -3.28 5.90 -6.40
CA GLN A 34 -4.33 6.33 -5.46
C GLN A 34 -4.58 5.20 -4.47
N ALA A 35 -4.75 5.54 -3.20
CA ALA A 35 -5.00 4.55 -2.16
C ALA A 35 -6.19 4.93 -1.30
N ARG A 36 -6.99 3.92 -0.92
CA ARG A 36 -8.10 4.06 0.03
C ARG A 36 -7.73 3.20 1.23
N ARG A 37 -7.48 3.85 2.37
CA ARG A 37 -6.79 3.23 3.51
C ARG A 37 -7.74 2.98 4.66
N ALA A 38 -7.81 1.72 5.10
CA ALA A 38 -8.64 1.29 6.23
C ALA A 38 -7.80 0.98 7.45
N PHE A 39 -8.42 1.11 8.62
CA PHE A 39 -7.85 0.75 9.92
C PHE A 39 -6.72 1.66 10.35
N HIS A 40 -6.79 2.88 9.89
CA HIS A 40 -5.78 3.90 10.16
C HIS A 40 -6.13 4.61 11.48
N ALA A 41 -5.83 3.96 12.60
CA ALA A 41 -6.13 4.48 13.92
C ALA A 41 -4.90 4.32 14.82
N PRO A 42 -4.67 5.29 15.74
CA PRO A 42 -3.46 5.24 16.56
C PRO A 42 -3.32 4.00 17.41
N ASP A 43 -4.42 3.37 17.80
CA ASP A 43 -4.37 2.17 18.63
C ASP A 43 -4.18 0.89 17.84
N ASN A 44 -4.13 0.97 16.51
CA ASN A 44 -3.87 -0.20 15.68
C ASN A 44 -2.37 -0.33 15.45
N GLN A 45 -1.79 -1.41 15.95
CA GLN A 45 -0.35 -1.68 15.85
C GLN A 45 -0.04 -2.83 14.89
N LEU A 46 -1.04 -3.37 14.19
CA LEU A 46 -0.85 -4.57 13.40
C LEU A 46 -0.66 -4.31 11.92
N ALA A 47 -1.68 -3.75 11.28
CA ALA A 47 -1.66 -3.59 9.81
C ALA A 47 -2.76 -2.65 9.39
N THR A 48 -2.55 -1.98 8.25
CA THR A 48 -3.63 -1.28 7.55
C THR A 48 -3.93 -2.05 6.28
N VAL A 49 -5.08 -1.76 5.66
CA VAL A 49 -5.49 -2.42 4.42
C VAL A 49 -5.87 -1.33 3.43
N HIS A 50 -5.25 -1.36 2.26
CA HIS A 50 -5.43 -0.30 1.26
C HIS A 50 -5.99 -0.89 -0.02
N LEU A 51 -7.05 -0.28 -0.55
CA LEU A 51 -7.47 -0.53 -1.91
C LEU A 51 -6.70 0.46 -2.78
N THR A 52 -5.86 -0.04 -3.67
CA THR A 52 -4.91 0.79 -4.39
C THR A 52 -5.14 0.65 -5.89
N ASP A 53 -5.28 1.80 -6.55
CA ASP A 53 -5.30 1.88 -8.00
C ASP A 53 -3.92 2.35 -8.45
N ILE A 54 -3.22 1.48 -9.16
CA ILE A 54 -1.86 1.73 -9.61
C ILE A 54 -1.91 2.62 -10.84
N SER A 55 -1.00 3.60 -10.90
CA SER A 55 -0.87 4.46 -12.05
C SER A 55 0.38 4.07 -12.86
N GLN A 56 0.39 4.45 -14.12
CA GLN A 56 1.55 4.21 -14.96
C GLN A 56 2.74 5.09 -14.56
N ASP A 57 2.48 6.11 -13.75
CA ASP A 57 3.52 7.00 -13.25
C ASP A 57 4.01 6.59 -11.88
N SER A 58 3.70 5.37 -11.44
CA SER A 58 4.14 4.90 -10.13
C SER A 58 5.67 4.98 -10.01
N ARG A 59 6.12 5.32 -8.80
CA ARG A 59 7.54 5.55 -8.56
C ARG A 59 8.13 4.42 -7.74
N ALA A 60 9.35 4.04 -8.06
CA ALA A 60 10.08 3.06 -7.29
C ALA A 60 10.34 3.59 -5.88
N HIS A 61 10.16 2.74 -4.89
CA HIS A 61 10.38 3.10 -3.49
C HIS A 61 10.67 1.84 -2.68
N PHE A 62 11.05 2.05 -1.43
CA PHE A 62 11.26 0.96 -0.49
C PHE A 62 10.89 1.42 0.91
N HIS A 63 10.75 0.45 1.81
CA HIS A 63 10.44 0.70 3.21
C HIS A 63 11.54 0.11 4.07
N LYS A 64 11.76 0.70 5.24
CA LYS A 64 12.80 0.19 6.15
C LYS A 64 12.20 -0.68 7.24
N ARG A 65 10.92 -0.51 7.55
CA ARG A 65 10.24 -1.27 8.60
C ARG A 65 9.06 -2.07 8.10
N MET A 66 8.29 -1.52 7.16
CA MET A 66 7.06 -2.17 6.70
C MET A 66 7.37 -3.33 5.77
N THR A 67 6.61 -4.42 5.94
CA THR A 67 6.42 -5.44 4.93
C THR A 67 5.07 -5.16 4.29
N GLU A 68 4.97 -5.32 2.98
CA GLU A 68 3.71 -5.15 2.28
C GLU A 68 3.29 -6.45 1.62
N ILE A 69 2.00 -6.74 1.65
CA ILE A 69 1.44 -7.84 0.89
C ILE A 69 0.50 -7.24 -0.14
N TYR A 70 0.72 -7.53 -1.41
CA TYR A 70 -0.16 -7.15 -2.50
C TYR A 70 -1.00 -8.34 -2.92
N ILE A 71 -2.27 -8.10 -3.20
CA ILE A 71 -3.15 -9.08 -3.84
C ILE A 71 -3.82 -8.36 -4.99
N VAL A 72 -3.52 -8.78 -6.20
CA VAL A 72 -4.08 -8.15 -7.41
C VAL A 72 -5.53 -8.55 -7.55
N LEU A 73 -6.42 -7.55 -7.73
CA LEU A 73 -7.85 -7.79 -7.91
C LEU A 73 -8.24 -7.71 -9.38
N GLU A 74 -7.74 -6.71 -10.11
CA GLU A 74 -8.16 -6.43 -11.48
C GLU A 74 -6.98 -5.94 -12.28
N GLY A 75 -7.01 -6.18 -13.57
CA GLY A 75 -6.05 -5.61 -14.49
C GLY A 75 -4.81 -6.47 -14.66
N GLU A 76 -3.85 -5.90 -15.37
CA GLU A 76 -2.58 -6.56 -15.65
C GLU A 76 -1.47 -5.53 -15.65
N GLY A 77 -0.28 -5.99 -15.31
CA GLY A 77 0.89 -5.15 -15.29
C GLY A 77 2.10 -5.93 -14.88
N VAL A 78 3.08 -5.23 -14.35
CA VAL A 78 4.32 -5.86 -13.88
C VAL A 78 4.69 -5.31 -12.52
N LEU A 79 5.39 -6.11 -11.74
CA LEU A 79 6.10 -5.66 -10.56
C LEU A 79 7.58 -5.62 -10.92
N GLU A 80 8.18 -4.45 -10.75
CA GLU A 80 9.63 -4.32 -10.82
C GLU A 80 10.13 -4.41 -9.38
N ALA A 81 10.97 -5.38 -9.10
CA ALA A 81 11.50 -5.59 -7.76
C ALA A 81 12.98 -5.89 -7.89
N ASP A 82 13.80 -5.03 -7.26
CA ASP A 82 15.26 -5.14 -7.28
C ASP A 82 15.81 -5.34 -8.70
N GLY A 83 15.23 -4.60 -9.67
CA GLY A 83 15.71 -4.60 -11.04
C GLY A 83 15.15 -5.69 -11.94
N VAL A 84 14.26 -6.54 -11.45
CA VAL A 84 13.67 -7.62 -12.23
C VAL A 84 12.18 -7.39 -12.34
N SER A 85 11.61 -7.68 -13.51
CA SER A 85 10.16 -7.50 -13.76
C SER A 85 9.44 -8.83 -13.72
N TYR A 86 8.31 -8.84 -13.03
CA TYR A 86 7.47 -10.03 -12.85
C TYR A 86 6.04 -9.68 -13.28
N PRO A 87 5.36 -10.57 -13.99
CA PRO A 87 3.99 -10.27 -14.41
C PRO A 87 3.02 -10.28 -13.22
N LEU A 88 2.05 -9.38 -13.27
CA LEU A 88 0.96 -9.29 -12.31
C LEU A 88 -0.36 -9.45 -13.02
N LYS A 89 -1.20 -10.35 -12.52
CA LYS A 89 -2.56 -10.57 -13.02
C LYS A 89 -3.46 -10.85 -11.83
N PRO A 90 -4.79 -10.87 -12.01
CA PRO A 90 -5.70 -11.09 -10.89
C PRO A 90 -5.33 -12.33 -10.10
N LEU A 91 -5.37 -12.21 -8.78
CA LEU A 91 -5.06 -13.21 -7.78
C LEU A 91 -3.56 -13.50 -7.61
N THR A 92 -2.69 -12.73 -8.25
CA THR A 92 -1.28 -12.76 -7.90
C THR A 92 -1.09 -12.13 -6.53
N ALA A 93 -0.37 -12.80 -5.64
CA ALA A 93 -0.01 -12.27 -4.35
C ALA A 93 1.49 -12.06 -4.30
N VAL A 94 1.91 -10.95 -3.69
CA VAL A 94 3.33 -10.59 -3.57
C VAL A 94 3.60 -10.20 -2.13
N MET A 95 4.71 -10.67 -1.57
CA MET A 95 5.17 -10.21 -0.26
C MET A 95 6.46 -9.42 -0.47
N ILE A 96 6.47 -8.18 -0.02
CA ILE A 96 7.59 -7.26 -0.21
C ILE A 96 8.17 -6.92 1.14
N PRO A 97 9.33 -7.50 1.49
CA PRO A 97 9.96 -7.21 2.78
C PRO A 97 10.64 -5.85 2.79
N PRO A 98 11.04 -5.36 3.97
CA PRO A 98 11.79 -4.12 4.04
C PRO A 98 13.06 -4.17 3.19
N GLY A 99 13.40 -3.05 2.60
CA GLY A 99 14.62 -2.92 1.80
C GLY A 99 14.46 -3.24 0.34
N CYS A 100 13.37 -3.89 -0.06
CA CYS A 100 13.16 -4.24 -1.46
C CYS A 100 12.70 -3.00 -2.23
N ILE A 101 13.46 -2.58 -3.21
CA ILE A 101 13.09 -1.47 -4.08
C ILE A 101 12.10 -2.01 -5.10
N HIS A 102 10.91 -1.45 -5.14
CA HIS A 102 9.85 -2.00 -5.97
C HIS A 102 8.94 -0.93 -6.55
N ARG A 103 8.24 -1.31 -7.60
CA ARG A 103 7.24 -0.49 -8.26
C ARG A 103 6.29 -1.41 -9.00
N ALA A 104 4.97 -1.25 -8.78
CA ALA A 104 3.97 -1.91 -9.58
C ALA A 104 3.53 -0.95 -10.68
N VAL A 105 3.48 -1.40 -11.91
CA VAL A 105 3.19 -0.58 -13.08
C VAL A 105 2.13 -1.27 -13.92
N GLY A 106 1.20 -0.50 -14.41
CA GLY A 106 0.18 -0.99 -15.32
C GLY A 106 -1.20 -0.53 -14.92
N ASN A 107 -2.20 -1.10 -15.55
CA ASN A 107 -3.60 -0.81 -15.24
C ASN A 107 -4.07 -1.85 -14.22
N LEU A 108 -3.82 -1.57 -12.94
CA LEU A 108 -3.99 -2.53 -11.86
C LEU A 108 -4.80 -1.95 -10.73
N ARG A 109 -5.65 -2.78 -10.13
CA ARG A 109 -6.26 -2.51 -8.84
C ARG A 109 -5.87 -3.66 -7.91
N LEU A 110 -5.35 -3.33 -6.75
CA LEU A 110 -4.87 -4.35 -5.83
C LEU A 110 -5.18 -3.97 -4.38
N ILE A 111 -5.15 -4.97 -3.51
CA ILE A 111 -5.13 -4.76 -2.07
C ILE A 111 -3.68 -4.73 -1.64
N ASN A 112 -3.33 -3.75 -0.82
CA ASN A 112 -2.03 -3.66 -0.18
C ASN A 112 -2.23 -3.72 1.33
N VAL A 113 -1.47 -4.58 2.00
CA VAL A 113 -1.53 -4.73 3.45
C VAL A 113 -0.15 -4.43 4.03
N PRO A 114 0.08 -3.17 4.44
CA PRO A 114 1.31 -2.82 5.15
C PRO A 114 1.29 -3.33 6.60
N MET A 115 2.40 -3.87 7.05
CA MET A 115 2.60 -4.33 8.42
C MET A 115 3.99 -3.94 8.90
N PRO A 116 4.13 -3.18 9.99
CA PRO A 116 3.11 -2.55 10.83
C PRO A 116 2.25 -1.58 10.02
N PRO A 117 1.27 -0.92 10.64
CA PRO A 117 0.38 -0.02 9.91
C PRO A 117 1.13 0.99 9.08
N PHE A 118 0.53 1.36 7.96
CA PHE A 118 1.16 2.28 7.01
C PHE A 118 1.64 3.54 7.70
N ASP A 119 2.88 3.91 7.40
CA ASP A 119 3.53 5.10 7.91
C ASP A 119 4.20 5.80 6.72
N PRO A 120 3.70 6.97 6.29
CA PRO A 120 4.30 7.66 5.15
C PRO A 120 5.76 8.06 5.41
N ALA A 121 6.19 8.17 6.66
CA ALA A 121 7.58 8.47 6.97
C ALA A 121 8.50 7.30 6.69
N ASP A 122 7.95 6.11 6.45
CA ASP A 122 8.71 4.91 6.12
C ASP A 122 8.68 4.61 4.63
N GLU A 123 8.49 5.63 3.80
CA GLU A 123 8.59 5.49 2.35
C GLU A 123 9.80 6.28 1.87
N PHE A 124 10.68 5.62 1.14
CA PHE A 124 11.93 6.20 0.67
C PHE A 124 12.09 5.97 -0.81
N GLU A 125 12.58 6.97 -1.52
CA GLU A 125 12.95 6.80 -2.90
C GLU A 125 14.40 6.35 -2.96
N PRO A 126 14.75 5.42 -3.86
CA PRO A 126 16.12 5.04 -4.00
C PRO A 126 16.93 6.24 -4.46
N GLU A 127 18.20 6.27 -4.04
CA GLU A 127 19.09 7.33 -4.50
C GLU A 127 19.14 7.30 -6.01
N ALA A 128 19.15 8.50 -6.60
CA ALA A 128 19.32 8.58 -8.03
C ALA A 128 20.60 7.87 -8.41
N ALA A 129 20.48 6.90 -9.31
CA ALA A 129 21.68 6.25 -9.80
C ALA A 129 22.57 7.31 -10.38
N PRO A 130 23.87 7.28 -10.08
CA PRO A 130 24.80 8.11 -10.82
C PRO A 130 24.59 7.71 -12.27
N SER A 131 24.55 8.69 -13.14
CA SER A 131 24.13 8.42 -14.49
C SER A 131 24.60 7.06 -14.93
N PRO A 132 23.86 6.44 -15.47
CA PRO A 132 24.08 5.04 -15.77
C PRO A 132 25.34 4.80 -16.58
N HIS A 133 25.18 5.10 -16.24
CA HIS A 133 25.82 4.75 -16.53
C HIS A 133 26.05 4.21 -17.11
N PRO A 134 26.67 4.59 -17.50
CA PRO A 134 26.69 3.83 -17.94
C PRO A 134 27.20 2.88 -17.74
N VAL A 135 27.16 2.90 -17.65
CA VAL A 135 27.61 2.12 -17.42
C VAL A 135 27.70 1.47 -17.09
N GLY A 136 27.48 1.30 -17.13
CA GLY A 136 27.44 0.56 -16.86
C GLY A 136 27.36 0.28 -16.50
N HIS A 137 27.22 0.33 -16.35
CA HIS A 137 27.19 0.06 -15.93
C HIS A 137 27.07 -0.15 -15.81
#